data_02b8ece7fd7a47b0d3d095de5a20e0ef
#
_entry.id   02b8ece7fd7a47b0d3d095de5a20e0ef
#
_cell.length_a   1.000
_cell.length_b   1.000
_cell.length_c   1.000
_cell.angle_alpha   90.00
_cell.angle_beta   90.00
_cell.angle_gamma   90.00
#
_symmetry.space_group_name_H-M   'P 1'
#
loop_
_entity.id
_entity.type
_entity.pdbx_description
1 polymer ?
#
loop_
_entity_poly.entity_id
_entity_poly.type
_entity_poly.pdbx_seq_one_letter_code
_entity_poly.pdbx_strand_id
1 'polypeptide(L)'
;GSEMCIRDSMATVLTIIILLFGVIGYTYLGVREYPSVDNPIISVTCSYPGANADVIENQINEPLEQNINGIPGIRSMSSTSQQGQSRITVEFELSVDLETAANDVRDKVSRAQRYLPRDCDPPTVAKADADATPILMATIQSDKRSLLELSEIADLTVKEQLQTISDVSSVEIWGEKRYSMRLWLDPAKMAGYGITPVDVKEALDRENVELPSGSIEGNTTELTIRTMGLMHTTQEFNDLVIRADAGRILSLIHI
;
A
#
# COMPACT_ATOMS: atom_id res chain seq x y z
N GLY A 1 -19.98 1.88 -76.14
CA GLY A 1 -20.58 1.03 -75.09
C GLY A 1 -19.61 0.40 -74.12
N SER A 2 -18.32 0.30 -74.44
CA SER A 2 -17.32 -0.36 -73.59
C SER A 2 -16.73 0.53 -72.50
N GLU A 3 -16.66 1.82 -72.70
CA GLU A 3 -16.11 2.75 -71.70
C GLU A 3 -17.05 2.98 -70.48
N MET A 4 -18.37 2.84 -70.69
CA MET A 4 -19.35 2.96 -69.61
C MET A 4 -19.29 1.76 -68.64
N CYS A 5 -19.03 0.53 -69.17
CA CYS A 5 -18.91 -0.67 -68.33
C CYS A 5 -17.63 -0.69 -67.49
N ILE A 6 -16.52 -0.12 -67.97
CA ILE A 6 -15.24 -0.06 -67.20
C ILE A 6 -15.37 0.93 -66.07
N ARG A 7 -16.04 2.07 -66.27
CA ARG A 7 -16.29 3.07 -65.24
C ARG A 7 -17.23 2.57 -64.15
N ASP A 8 -18.24 1.79 -64.50
CA ASP A 8 -19.19 1.20 -63.58
C ASP A 8 -18.53 0.10 -62.73
N SER A 9 -17.69 -0.75 -63.34
CA SER A 9 -16.98 -1.79 -62.62
C SER A 9 -15.90 -1.21 -61.68
N MET A 10 -15.19 -0.15 -62.09
CA MET A 10 -14.24 0.57 -61.20
C MET A 10 -14.96 1.20 -60.01
N ALA A 11 -16.10 1.83 -60.22
CA ALA A 11 -16.90 2.40 -59.15
C ALA A 11 -17.37 1.34 -58.16
N THR A 12 -17.83 0.20 -58.62
CA THR A 12 -18.27 -0.93 -57.80
C THR A 12 -17.13 -1.50 -56.95
N VAL A 13 -15.95 -1.71 -57.58
CA VAL A 13 -14.76 -2.19 -56.86
C VAL A 13 -14.32 -1.21 -55.76
N LEU A 14 -14.29 0.09 -56.08
CA LEU A 14 -13.95 1.13 -55.08
C LEU A 14 -14.95 1.16 -53.91
N THR A 15 -16.24 1.03 -54.18
CA THR A 15 -17.27 0.97 -53.14
C THR A 15 -17.10 -0.28 -52.28
N ILE A 16 -16.82 -1.43 -52.84
CA ILE A 16 -16.56 -2.66 -52.07
C ILE A 16 -15.31 -2.52 -51.21
N ILE A 17 -14.25 -1.92 -51.72
CA ILE A 17 -13.04 -1.66 -50.95
C ILE A 17 -13.33 -0.74 -49.75
N ILE A 18 -14.06 0.36 -49.97
CA ILE A 18 -14.42 1.28 -48.89
C ILE A 18 -15.29 0.60 -47.84
N LEU A 19 -16.27 -0.21 -48.24
CA LEU A 19 -17.10 -1.00 -47.34
C LEU A 19 -16.29 -2.00 -46.53
N LEU A 20 -15.36 -2.72 -47.17
CA LEU A 20 -14.47 -3.65 -46.49
C LEU A 20 -13.59 -2.95 -45.45
N PHE A 21 -12.97 -1.83 -45.83
CA PHE A 21 -12.18 -1.04 -44.88
C PHE A 21 -13.05 -0.45 -43.75
N GLY A 22 -14.27 -0.04 -44.04
CA GLY A 22 -15.23 0.43 -43.04
C GLY A 22 -15.59 -0.66 -42.02
N VAL A 23 -15.90 -1.88 -42.50
CA VAL A 23 -16.21 -3.03 -41.63
C VAL A 23 -15.00 -3.42 -40.79
N ILE A 24 -13.82 -3.53 -41.39
CA ILE A 24 -12.58 -3.84 -40.66
C ILE A 24 -12.28 -2.72 -39.63
N GLY A 25 -12.34 -1.46 -40.05
CA GLY A 25 -12.12 -0.32 -39.14
C GLY A 25 -13.10 -0.31 -37.96
N TYR A 26 -14.36 -0.61 -38.22
CA TYR A 26 -15.39 -0.69 -37.17
C TYR A 26 -15.09 -1.78 -36.13
N THR A 27 -14.60 -2.96 -36.54
CA THR A 27 -14.26 -4.05 -35.62
C THR A 27 -13.05 -3.75 -34.72
N TYR A 28 -12.16 -2.85 -35.17
CA TYR A 28 -11.01 -2.40 -34.39
C TYR A 28 -11.27 -1.10 -33.60
N LEU A 29 -12.44 -0.47 -33.75
CA LEU A 29 -12.79 0.70 -32.97
C LEU A 29 -13.11 0.29 -31.53
N GLY A 30 -12.28 0.71 -30.59
CA GLY A 30 -12.58 0.56 -29.17
C GLY A 30 -13.76 1.49 -28.79
N VAL A 31 -14.91 0.89 -28.48
CA VAL A 31 -16.05 1.65 -27.97
C VAL A 31 -15.90 1.77 -26.47
N ARG A 32 -15.81 3.02 -25.96
CA ARG A 32 -15.88 3.33 -24.53
C ARG A 32 -17.21 3.99 -24.24
N GLU A 33 -17.78 3.68 -23.07
CA GLU A 33 -19.07 4.24 -22.63
C GLU A 33 -18.95 5.73 -22.29
N TYR A 34 -17.79 6.14 -21.80
CA TYR A 34 -17.47 7.53 -21.46
C TYR A 34 -16.16 7.98 -22.11
N PRO A 35 -16.01 9.30 -22.44
CA PRO A 35 -14.73 9.83 -22.86
C PRO A 35 -13.68 9.60 -21.76
N SER A 36 -12.48 9.15 -22.13
CA SER A 36 -11.35 9.05 -21.18
C SER A 36 -10.83 10.46 -20.84
N VAL A 37 -11.50 11.12 -19.90
CA VAL A 37 -10.99 12.34 -19.27
C VAL A 37 -10.42 11.91 -17.93
N ASP A 38 -9.18 11.44 -17.95
CA ASP A 38 -8.48 11.07 -16.72
C ASP A 38 -8.03 12.35 -16.03
N ASN A 39 -8.72 12.73 -14.96
CA ASN A 39 -8.23 13.80 -14.10
C ASN A 39 -6.90 13.34 -13.47
N PRO A 40 -5.82 14.14 -13.60
CA PRO A 40 -4.54 13.79 -12.99
C PRO A 40 -4.66 13.94 -11.47
N ILE A 41 -4.91 12.83 -10.79
CA ILE A 41 -5.06 12.73 -9.34
C ILE A 41 -3.89 11.94 -8.76
N ILE A 42 -3.29 12.49 -7.70
CA ILE A 42 -2.21 11.85 -6.97
C ILE A 42 -2.65 11.68 -5.52
N SER A 43 -2.51 10.47 -5.01
CA SER A 43 -2.80 10.12 -3.61
C SER A 43 -1.52 9.94 -2.84
N VAL A 44 -1.41 10.62 -1.70
CA VAL A 44 -0.33 10.45 -0.72
C VAL A 44 -0.93 9.82 0.52
N THR A 45 -0.43 8.66 0.92
CA THR A 45 -0.88 7.94 2.10
C THR A 45 0.26 7.77 3.08
N CYS A 46 -0.02 7.98 4.37
CA CYS A 46 0.93 7.78 5.45
C CYS A 46 0.25 7.05 6.60
N SER A 47 0.89 6.02 7.15
CA SER A 47 0.43 5.27 8.30
C SER A 47 1.19 5.71 9.55
N TYR A 48 0.46 5.97 10.63
CA TYR A 48 1.03 6.24 11.94
C TYR A 48 0.23 5.47 13.01
N PRO A 49 0.55 4.20 13.23
CA PRO A 49 -0.19 3.34 14.13
C PRO A 49 -0.30 3.89 15.55
N GLY A 50 -1.50 3.87 16.11
CA GLY A 50 -1.77 4.35 17.45
C GLY A 50 -2.07 5.85 17.58
N ALA A 51 -1.84 6.65 16.55
CA ALA A 51 -2.18 8.08 16.55
C ALA A 51 -3.70 8.28 16.37
N ASN A 52 -4.28 9.26 17.07
CA ASN A 52 -5.65 9.71 16.83
C ASN A 52 -5.71 10.65 15.60
N ALA A 53 -6.91 10.99 15.15
CA ALA A 53 -7.11 11.83 13.97
C ALA A 53 -6.49 13.23 14.11
N ASP A 54 -6.56 13.84 15.31
CA ASP A 54 -6.00 15.17 15.55
C ASP A 54 -4.46 15.18 15.47
N VAL A 55 -3.82 14.10 15.94
CA VAL A 55 -2.36 13.94 15.84
C VAL A 55 -1.95 13.73 14.38
N ILE A 56 -2.72 12.93 13.63
CA ILE A 56 -2.50 12.72 12.20
C ILE A 56 -2.60 14.05 11.45
N GLU A 57 -3.63 14.85 11.74
CA GLU A 57 -3.81 16.15 11.11
C GLU A 57 -2.64 17.08 11.36
N ASN A 58 -2.29 17.31 12.62
CA ASN A 58 -1.27 18.29 13.00
C ASN A 58 0.17 17.83 12.69
N GLN A 59 0.48 16.54 12.82
CA GLN A 59 1.86 16.04 12.70
C GLN A 59 2.17 15.42 11.35
N ILE A 60 1.16 15.02 10.58
CA ILE A 60 1.35 14.34 9.29
C ILE A 60 0.79 15.19 8.16
N ASN A 61 -0.53 15.52 8.20
CA ASN A 61 -1.18 16.20 7.09
C ASN A 61 -0.66 17.61 6.91
N GLU A 62 -0.62 18.42 7.96
CA GLU A 62 -0.19 19.81 7.86
C GLU A 62 1.23 19.97 7.29
N PRO A 63 2.27 19.26 7.76
CA PRO A 63 3.60 19.33 7.16
C PRO A 63 3.67 18.86 5.71
N LEU A 64 2.90 17.82 5.35
CA LEU A 64 2.84 17.33 3.98
C LEU A 64 2.14 18.32 3.07
N GLU A 65 0.99 18.84 3.46
CA GLU A 65 0.22 19.84 2.70
C GLU A 65 1.01 21.13 2.46
N GLN A 66 1.69 21.64 3.48
CA GLN A 66 2.53 22.83 3.34
C GLN A 66 3.63 22.66 2.30
N ASN A 67 4.23 21.48 2.22
CA ASN A 67 5.26 21.19 1.22
C ASN A 67 4.68 20.94 -0.18
N ILE A 68 3.54 20.25 -0.28
CA ILE A 68 2.89 19.91 -1.54
C ILE A 68 2.24 21.15 -2.18
N ASN A 69 1.65 22.05 -1.39
CA ASN A 69 0.92 23.22 -1.88
C ASN A 69 1.76 24.17 -2.76
N GLY A 70 3.08 24.06 -2.72
CA GLY A 70 3.97 24.84 -3.58
C GLY A 70 4.19 24.27 -4.99
N ILE A 71 3.47 23.23 -5.42
CA ILE A 71 3.59 22.63 -6.74
C ILE A 71 2.67 23.39 -7.71
N PRO A 72 3.16 23.82 -8.89
CA PRO A 72 2.32 24.50 -9.87
C PRO A 72 1.31 23.54 -10.51
N GLY A 73 0.14 24.06 -10.87
CA GLY A 73 -0.90 23.29 -11.55
C GLY A 73 -1.80 22.46 -10.62
N ILE A 74 -1.71 22.62 -9.31
CA ILE A 74 -2.68 22.04 -8.37
C ILE A 74 -4.02 22.77 -8.53
N ARG A 75 -5.08 22.00 -8.82
CA ARG A 75 -6.46 22.47 -8.88
C ARG A 75 -7.13 22.42 -7.52
N SER A 76 -7.01 21.30 -6.84
CA SER A 76 -7.55 21.10 -5.50
C SER A 76 -6.68 20.13 -4.69
N MET A 77 -6.69 20.30 -3.38
CA MET A 77 -6.06 19.38 -2.44
C MET A 77 -7.03 19.13 -1.30
N SER A 78 -7.24 17.85 -0.98
CA SER A 78 -8.07 17.43 0.13
C SER A 78 -7.33 16.40 0.96
N SER A 79 -7.45 16.49 2.28
CA SER A 79 -6.86 15.55 3.22
C SER A 79 -7.91 14.90 4.10
N THR A 80 -7.67 13.67 4.47
CA THR A 80 -8.50 12.89 5.38
C THR A 80 -7.63 12.32 6.47
N SER A 81 -7.94 12.69 7.72
CA SER A 81 -7.27 12.21 8.93
C SER A 81 -8.16 11.15 9.59
N GLN A 82 -7.66 9.93 9.68
CA GLN A 82 -8.32 8.83 10.39
C GLN A 82 -7.39 8.30 11.47
N GLN A 83 -7.93 7.47 12.38
CA GLN A 83 -7.10 6.85 13.41
C GLN A 83 -6.00 5.99 12.77
N GLY A 84 -4.76 6.36 12.98
CA GLY A 84 -3.58 5.67 12.46
C GLY A 84 -3.29 5.85 10.97
N GLN A 85 -4.08 6.63 10.23
CA GLN A 85 -3.91 6.77 8.78
C GLN A 85 -4.21 8.20 8.29
N SER A 86 -3.32 8.68 7.44
CA SER A 86 -3.45 9.91 6.65
C SER A 86 -3.63 9.58 5.18
N ARG A 87 -4.50 10.33 4.51
CA ARG A 87 -4.64 10.31 3.05
C ARG A 87 -4.79 11.73 2.54
N ILE A 88 -3.91 12.14 1.66
CA ILE A 88 -3.97 13.44 0.96
C ILE A 88 -4.19 13.14 -0.51
N THR A 89 -5.23 13.74 -1.09
CA THR A 89 -5.57 13.63 -2.50
C THR A 89 -5.30 14.97 -3.16
N VAL A 90 -4.45 14.97 -4.16
CA VAL A 90 -4.06 16.18 -4.92
C VAL A 90 -4.57 16.03 -6.35
N GLU A 91 -5.46 16.91 -6.75
CA GLU A 91 -6.01 16.99 -8.11
C GLU A 91 -5.27 18.10 -8.86
N PHE A 92 -4.77 17.78 -10.04
CA PHE A 92 -4.07 18.73 -10.91
C PHE A 92 -4.98 19.20 -12.06
N GLU A 93 -4.58 20.26 -12.72
CA GLU A 93 -5.22 20.70 -13.96
C GLU A 93 -4.98 19.68 -15.08
N LEU A 94 -5.97 19.54 -15.98
CA LEU A 94 -5.90 18.60 -17.12
C LEU A 94 -4.72 18.85 -18.07
N SER A 95 -4.14 20.05 -18.04
CA SER A 95 -2.97 20.43 -18.83
C SER A 95 -1.65 19.88 -18.29
N VAL A 96 -1.65 19.38 -17.03
CA VAL A 96 -0.44 18.89 -16.34
C VAL A 96 -0.21 17.43 -16.66
N ASP A 97 1.03 17.10 -17.03
CA ASP A 97 1.43 15.71 -17.21
C ASP A 97 1.49 14.97 -15.86
N LEU A 98 0.74 13.88 -15.77
CA LEU A 98 0.61 13.09 -14.53
C LEU A 98 1.94 12.52 -14.02
N GLU A 99 2.87 12.18 -14.93
CA GLU A 99 4.19 11.65 -14.54
C GLU A 99 5.04 12.74 -13.89
N THR A 100 5.06 13.92 -14.50
CA THR A 100 5.77 15.08 -13.98
C THR A 100 5.20 15.49 -12.63
N ALA A 101 3.88 15.59 -12.51
CA ALA A 101 3.20 15.90 -11.25
C ALA A 101 3.51 14.87 -10.15
N ALA A 102 3.51 13.57 -10.47
CA ALA A 102 3.82 12.50 -9.51
C ALA A 102 5.27 12.60 -9.01
N ASN A 103 6.21 12.94 -9.87
CA ASN A 103 7.61 13.13 -9.49
C ASN A 103 7.77 14.38 -8.59
N ASP A 104 7.11 15.49 -8.94
CA ASP A 104 7.14 16.70 -8.12
C ASP A 104 6.55 16.46 -6.73
N VAL A 105 5.43 15.72 -6.64
CA VAL A 105 4.84 15.33 -5.35
C VAL A 105 5.78 14.44 -4.56
N ARG A 106 6.43 13.44 -5.18
CA ARG A 106 7.42 12.58 -4.49
C ARG A 106 8.58 13.38 -3.93
N ASP A 107 9.10 14.31 -4.70
CA ASP A 107 10.20 15.16 -4.26
C ASP A 107 9.81 16.04 -3.06
N LYS A 108 8.60 16.61 -3.09
CA LYS A 108 8.09 17.43 -1.99
C LYS A 108 7.81 16.58 -0.74
N VAL A 109 7.20 15.42 -0.90
CA VAL A 109 6.93 14.47 0.18
C VAL A 109 8.25 13.97 0.80
N SER A 110 9.24 13.64 -0.01
CA SER A 110 10.56 13.23 0.47
C SER A 110 11.24 14.33 1.31
N ARG A 111 11.09 15.59 0.91
CA ARG A 111 11.60 16.73 1.71
C ARG A 111 10.82 16.93 3.00
N ALA A 112 9.51 16.68 2.98
CA ALA A 112 8.65 16.80 4.15
C ALA A 112 8.91 15.69 5.18
N GLN A 113 9.42 14.52 4.78
CA GLN A 113 9.64 13.35 5.62
C GLN A 113 10.50 13.66 6.86
N ARG A 114 11.47 14.58 6.76
CA ARG A 114 12.31 15.00 7.90
C ARG A 114 11.54 15.73 9.03
N TYR A 115 10.36 16.23 8.73
CA TYR A 115 9.50 16.92 9.69
C TYR A 115 8.46 15.99 10.31
N LEU A 116 8.31 14.78 9.77
CA LEU A 116 7.38 13.79 10.28
C LEU A 116 7.93 13.09 11.51
N PRO A 117 7.08 12.56 12.40
CA PRO A 117 7.50 11.74 13.54
C PRO A 117 8.32 10.52 13.07
N ARG A 118 9.29 10.12 13.87
CA ARG A 118 10.18 8.98 13.54
C ARG A 118 9.45 7.63 13.51
N ASP A 119 8.37 7.53 14.27
CA ASP A 119 7.57 6.31 14.42
C ASP A 119 6.46 6.19 13.34
N CYS A 120 6.34 7.15 12.41
CA CYS A 120 5.42 7.01 11.31
C CYS A 120 6.06 6.26 10.14
N ASP A 121 5.26 5.50 9.42
CA ASP A 121 5.68 4.86 8.19
C ASP A 121 5.99 5.90 7.12
N PRO A 122 6.97 5.65 6.22
CA PRO A 122 7.26 6.55 5.12
C PRO A 122 6.02 6.79 4.24
N PRO A 123 5.71 8.06 3.90
CA PRO A 123 4.59 8.37 3.04
C PRO A 123 4.74 7.73 1.66
N THR A 124 3.68 7.13 1.16
CA THR A 124 3.61 6.51 -0.17
C THR A 124 2.84 7.41 -1.12
N VAL A 125 3.43 7.67 -2.29
CA VAL A 125 2.83 8.48 -3.37
C VAL A 125 2.40 7.56 -4.49
N ALA A 126 1.10 7.52 -4.76
CA ALA A 126 0.50 6.74 -5.84
C ALA A 126 -0.31 7.64 -6.77
N LYS A 127 -0.29 7.31 -8.06
CA LYS A 127 -1.25 7.88 -9.00
C LYS A 127 -2.61 7.27 -8.66
N ALA A 128 -3.61 8.10 -8.44
CA ALA A 128 -4.97 7.62 -8.27
C ALA A 128 -5.60 7.53 -9.65
N ASP A 129 -6.00 6.35 -10.02
CA ASP A 129 -6.86 6.15 -11.17
C ASP A 129 -8.29 6.48 -10.71
N ALA A 130 -8.82 7.61 -11.19
CA ALA A 130 -10.15 8.07 -10.80
C ALA A 130 -11.24 7.08 -11.24
N ASP A 131 -10.94 6.27 -12.24
CA ASP A 131 -11.86 5.29 -12.82
C ASP A 131 -11.57 3.84 -12.39
N ALA A 132 -10.66 3.62 -11.43
CA ALA A 132 -10.32 2.30 -10.93
C ALA A 132 -11.48 1.69 -10.10
N THR A 133 -12.58 1.39 -10.77
CA THR A 133 -13.65 0.59 -10.20
C THR A 133 -13.29 -0.89 -10.28
N PRO A 134 -13.51 -1.68 -9.21
CA PRO A 134 -13.29 -3.11 -9.28
C PRO A 134 -14.15 -3.74 -10.38
N ILE A 135 -13.55 -4.37 -11.36
CA ILE A 135 -14.26 -5.07 -12.44
C ILE A 135 -14.76 -6.44 -12.00
N LEU A 136 -14.14 -7.02 -10.98
CA LEU A 136 -14.50 -8.32 -10.42
C LEU A 136 -14.37 -8.28 -8.90
N MET A 137 -15.40 -8.72 -8.20
CA MET A 137 -15.37 -9.00 -6.77
C MET A 137 -15.59 -10.50 -6.55
N ALA A 138 -14.65 -11.16 -5.90
CA ALA A 138 -14.74 -12.57 -5.53
C ALA A 138 -14.78 -12.73 -4.03
N THR A 139 -15.62 -13.63 -3.53
CA THR A 139 -15.70 -13.94 -2.10
C THR A 139 -15.09 -15.30 -1.83
N ILE A 140 -14.15 -15.36 -0.87
CA ILE A 140 -13.54 -16.59 -0.40
C ILE A 140 -14.19 -16.95 0.93
N GLN A 141 -14.80 -18.14 1.03
CA GLN A 141 -15.44 -18.61 2.25
C GLN A 141 -15.20 -20.10 2.47
N SER A 142 -15.17 -20.52 3.71
CA SER A 142 -15.03 -21.94 4.08
C SER A 142 -15.64 -22.19 5.44
N ASP A 143 -16.34 -23.33 5.58
CA ASP A 143 -16.89 -23.79 6.86
C ASP A 143 -15.85 -24.55 7.71
N LYS A 144 -14.69 -24.90 7.13
CA LYS A 144 -13.66 -25.74 7.76
C LYS A 144 -12.40 -24.99 8.16
N ARG A 145 -12.18 -23.79 7.64
CA ARG A 145 -10.97 -23.01 7.84
C ARG A 145 -11.26 -21.73 8.60
N SER A 146 -10.33 -21.32 9.43
CA SER A 146 -10.41 -20.03 10.13
C SER A 146 -10.26 -18.86 9.15
N LEU A 147 -10.75 -17.68 9.53
CA LEU A 147 -10.61 -16.46 8.74
C LEU A 147 -9.14 -16.07 8.54
N LEU A 148 -8.28 -16.44 9.49
CA LEU A 148 -6.83 -16.23 9.41
C LEU A 148 -6.21 -17.06 8.26
N GLU A 149 -6.51 -18.36 8.22
CA GLU A 149 -6.04 -19.27 7.16
C GLU A 149 -6.59 -18.88 5.80
N LEU A 150 -7.85 -18.41 5.73
CA LEU A 150 -8.44 -17.91 4.49
C LEU A 150 -7.72 -16.65 4.00
N SER A 151 -7.36 -15.74 4.91
CA SER A 151 -6.61 -14.52 4.56
C SER A 151 -5.21 -14.86 4.04
N GLU A 152 -4.54 -15.83 4.64
CA GLU A 152 -3.23 -16.31 4.18
C GLU A 152 -3.32 -16.95 2.78
N ILE A 153 -4.32 -17.79 2.53
CA ILE A 153 -4.56 -18.38 1.21
C ILE A 153 -4.89 -17.30 0.18
N ALA A 154 -5.69 -16.30 0.57
CA ALA A 154 -6.04 -15.18 -0.30
C ALA A 154 -4.81 -14.37 -0.71
N ASP A 155 -3.91 -14.07 0.22
CA ASP A 155 -2.71 -13.27 -0.03
C ASP A 155 -1.63 -14.06 -0.78
N LEU A 156 -1.27 -15.27 -0.29
CA LEU A 156 -0.16 -16.05 -0.84
C LEU A 156 -0.50 -16.82 -2.13
N THR A 157 -1.77 -17.15 -2.35
CA THR A 157 -2.13 -17.99 -3.49
C THR A 157 -3.01 -17.25 -4.49
N VAL A 158 -4.14 -16.72 -4.04
CA VAL A 158 -5.15 -16.17 -4.95
C VAL A 158 -4.68 -14.84 -5.54
N LYS A 159 -4.19 -13.95 -4.70
CA LYS A 159 -3.70 -12.64 -5.13
C LYS A 159 -2.52 -12.77 -6.08
N GLU A 160 -1.53 -13.59 -5.74
CA GLU A 160 -0.36 -13.80 -6.60
C GLU A 160 -0.76 -14.35 -7.98
N GLN A 161 -1.66 -15.35 -8.02
CA GLN A 161 -2.12 -15.91 -9.30
C GLN A 161 -2.91 -14.90 -10.12
N LEU A 162 -3.78 -14.11 -9.50
CA LEU A 162 -4.57 -13.10 -10.21
C LEU A 162 -3.71 -11.95 -10.72
N GLN A 163 -2.67 -11.54 -9.98
CA GLN A 163 -1.76 -10.47 -10.41
C GLN A 163 -0.86 -10.88 -11.60
N THR A 164 -0.69 -12.18 -11.86
CA THR A 164 0.06 -12.66 -13.04
C THR A 164 -0.74 -12.66 -14.33
N ILE A 165 -2.05 -12.44 -14.26
CA ILE A 165 -2.91 -12.34 -15.43
C ILE A 165 -2.62 -11.03 -16.16
N SER A 166 -2.45 -11.11 -17.49
CA SER A 166 -2.27 -9.93 -18.33
C SER A 166 -3.43 -8.95 -18.15
N ASP A 167 -3.14 -7.65 -18.11
CA ASP A 167 -4.11 -6.55 -17.97
C ASP A 167 -4.79 -6.43 -16.59
N VAL A 168 -4.36 -7.19 -15.57
CA VAL A 168 -4.75 -6.98 -14.19
C VAL A 168 -3.83 -5.93 -13.56
N SER A 169 -4.39 -4.79 -13.20
CA SER A 169 -3.66 -3.66 -12.60
C SER A 169 -3.36 -3.89 -11.13
N SER A 170 -4.35 -4.30 -10.35
CA SER A 170 -4.20 -4.54 -8.91
C SER A 170 -5.21 -5.56 -8.40
N VAL A 171 -4.86 -6.25 -7.33
CA VAL A 171 -5.76 -7.14 -6.60
C VAL A 171 -5.72 -6.76 -5.13
N GLU A 172 -6.86 -6.35 -4.58
CA GLU A 172 -7.00 -5.96 -3.19
C GLU A 172 -7.83 -6.98 -2.42
N ILE A 173 -7.42 -7.27 -1.18
CA ILE A 173 -8.12 -8.18 -0.30
C ILE A 173 -8.83 -7.36 0.78
N TRP A 174 -10.15 -7.45 0.81
CA TRP A 174 -10.96 -6.77 1.81
C TRP A 174 -11.34 -7.72 2.95
N GLY A 175 -11.24 -7.25 4.19
CA GLY A 175 -11.54 -8.07 5.37
C GLY A 175 -10.41 -9.02 5.78
N GLU A 176 -9.22 -8.83 5.25
CA GLU A 176 -8.03 -9.58 5.63
C GLU A 176 -7.80 -9.56 7.15
N LYS A 177 -7.46 -10.71 7.70
CA LYS A 177 -7.01 -10.86 9.08
C LYS A 177 -5.56 -11.32 9.08
N ARG A 178 -4.68 -10.51 9.66
CA ARG A 178 -3.28 -10.87 9.88
C ARG A 178 -3.06 -11.29 11.32
N TYR A 179 -2.22 -12.27 11.50
CA TYR A 179 -1.80 -12.67 12.85
C TYR A 179 -1.08 -11.48 13.52
N SER A 180 -1.50 -11.14 14.72
CA SER A 180 -0.87 -10.11 15.53
C SER A 180 -0.92 -10.49 17.01
N MET A 181 0.16 -10.26 17.73
CA MET A 181 0.20 -10.40 19.18
C MET A 181 -0.30 -9.10 19.81
N ARG A 182 -1.27 -9.20 20.72
CA ARG A 182 -1.80 -8.06 21.48
C ARG A 182 -1.40 -8.19 22.93
N LEU A 183 -0.66 -7.20 23.42
CA LEU A 183 -0.24 -7.12 24.80
C LEU A 183 -1.24 -6.25 25.57
N TRP A 184 -1.89 -6.83 26.57
CA TRP A 184 -2.82 -6.13 27.44
C TRP A 184 -2.10 -5.83 28.75
N LEU A 185 -1.73 -4.57 28.95
CA LEU A 185 -0.98 -4.11 30.11
C LEU A 185 -1.94 -3.61 31.20
N ASP A 186 -1.70 -4.02 32.47
CA ASP A 186 -2.47 -3.55 33.62
C ASP A 186 -1.85 -2.25 34.17
N PRO A 187 -2.54 -1.10 34.07
CA PRO A 187 -2.00 0.18 34.55
C PRO A 187 -1.68 0.21 36.06
N ALA A 188 -2.45 -0.53 36.86
CA ALA A 188 -2.23 -0.57 38.30
C ALA A 188 -0.95 -1.33 38.66
N LYS A 189 -0.71 -2.47 38.02
CA LYS A 189 0.53 -3.23 38.17
C LYS A 189 1.74 -2.47 37.64
N MET A 190 1.60 -1.83 36.48
CA MET A 190 2.67 -0.99 35.90
C MET A 190 3.07 0.13 36.85
N ALA A 191 2.10 0.85 37.45
CA ALA A 191 2.35 1.88 38.44
C ALA A 191 3.05 1.30 39.70
N GLY A 192 2.64 0.11 40.14
CA GLY A 192 3.27 -0.57 41.30
C GLY A 192 4.75 -0.93 41.07
N TYR A 193 5.14 -1.24 39.82
CA TYR A 193 6.52 -1.53 39.44
C TYR A 193 7.29 -0.30 38.92
N GLY A 194 6.64 0.86 38.78
CA GLY A 194 7.24 2.08 38.24
C GLY A 194 7.66 1.91 36.76
N ILE A 195 6.82 1.22 35.96
CA ILE A 195 7.05 0.96 34.54
C ILE A 195 6.04 1.73 33.71
N THR A 196 6.47 2.26 32.58
CA THR A 196 5.66 2.95 31.60
C THR A 196 5.40 2.07 30.36
N PRO A 197 4.35 2.33 29.55
CA PRO A 197 4.16 1.64 28.26
C PRO A 197 5.36 1.79 27.31
N VAL A 198 6.12 2.88 27.45
CA VAL A 198 7.33 3.13 26.65
C VAL A 198 8.43 2.14 27.01
N ASP A 199 8.62 1.85 28.31
CA ASP A 199 9.61 0.85 28.75
C ASP A 199 9.29 -0.54 28.18
N VAL A 200 8.01 -0.89 28.10
CA VAL A 200 7.56 -2.17 27.50
C VAL A 200 7.85 -2.19 25.99
N LYS A 201 7.55 -1.07 25.30
CA LYS A 201 7.85 -0.94 23.87
C LYS A 201 9.35 -1.07 23.61
N GLU A 202 10.18 -0.34 24.36
CA GLU A 202 11.64 -0.40 24.22
C GLU A 202 12.21 -1.80 24.48
N ALA A 203 11.68 -2.51 25.48
CA ALA A 203 12.07 -3.89 25.75
C ALA A 203 11.68 -4.81 24.58
N LEU A 204 10.48 -4.64 24.01
CA LEU A 204 10.01 -5.40 22.87
C LEU A 204 10.87 -5.13 21.62
N ASP A 205 11.14 -3.88 21.32
CA ASP A 205 11.94 -3.47 20.16
C ASP A 205 13.39 -3.98 20.26
N ARG A 206 13.92 -4.14 21.48
CA ARG A 206 15.26 -4.65 21.73
C ARG A 206 15.35 -6.17 21.63
N GLU A 207 14.37 -6.89 22.17
CA GLU A 207 14.41 -8.35 22.32
C GLU A 207 13.70 -9.10 21.18
N ASN A 208 12.71 -8.48 20.53
CA ASN A 208 11.93 -9.09 19.44
C ASN A 208 12.45 -8.62 18.08
N VAL A 209 13.71 -8.90 17.80
CA VAL A 209 14.38 -8.48 16.56
C VAL A 209 15.22 -9.61 15.98
N GLU A 210 15.12 -9.83 14.67
CA GLU A 210 15.98 -10.75 13.93
C GLU A 210 17.14 -9.94 13.31
N LEU A 211 18.34 -10.13 13.83
CA LEU A 211 19.54 -9.45 13.33
C LEU A 211 20.35 -10.39 12.44
N PRO A 212 20.91 -9.89 11.32
CA PRO A 212 21.83 -10.67 10.50
C PRO A 212 23.11 -10.94 11.31
N SER A 213 23.40 -12.22 11.53
CA SER A 213 24.54 -12.66 12.36
C SER A 213 25.78 -13.02 11.56
N GLY A 214 25.76 -12.81 10.23
CA GLY A 214 26.89 -13.10 9.33
C GLY A 214 27.03 -14.58 8.98
N SER A 215 28.20 -14.93 8.47
CA SER A 215 28.55 -16.30 8.09
C SER A 215 29.92 -16.70 8.64
N ILE A 216 30.12 -17.98 8.84
CA ILE A 216 31.41 -18.57 9.14
C ILE A 216 32.01 -19.10 7.84
N GLU A 217 33.06 -18.46 7.38
CA GLU A 217 33.81 -18.90 6.20
C GLU A 217 34.84 -19.97 6.56
N GLY A 218 34.68 -21.17 6.00
CA GLY A 218 35.65 -22.25 6.06
C GLY A 218 36.35 -22.40 4.71
N ASN A 219 37.42 -23.20 4.66
CA ASN A 219 38.20 -23.40 3.42
C ASN A 219 37.41 -24.03 2.27
N THR A 220 36.31 -24.74 2.56
CA THR A 220 35.47 -25.46 1.58
C THR A 220 33.98 -25.28 1.77
N THR A 221 33.54 -24.69 2.88
CA THR A 221 32.13 -24.52 3.23
C THR A 221 31.90 -23.17 3.90
N GLU A 222 30.82 -22.50 3.54
CA GLU A 222 30.31 -21.31 4.19
C GLU A 222 29.03 -21.68 4.96
N LEU A 223 28.99 -21.33 6.24
CA LEU A 223 27.84 -21.59 7.12
C LEU A 223 27.23 -20.24 7.50
N THR A 224 26.02 -19.98 7.02
CA THR A 224 25.26 -18.79 7.41
C THR A 224 24.69 -18.98 8.83
N ILE A 225 24.95 -18.02 9.70
CA ILE A 225 24.39 -18.00 11.05
C ILE A 225 23.06 -17.28 11.01
N ARG A 226 22.00 -17.92 11.50
CA ARG A 226 20.68 -17.31 11.67
C ARG A 226 20.38 -17.15 13.15
N THR A 227 20.16 -15.92 13.59
CA THR A 227 19.68 -15.64 14.95
C THR A 227 18.15 -15.70 14.96
N MET A 228 17.58 -16.58 15.76
CA MET A 228 16.14 -16.68 15.96
C MET A 228 15.75 -15.76 17.12
N GLY A 229 15.58 -14.46 16.83
CA GLY A 229 15.28 -13.44 17.83
C GLY A 229 13.81 -13.02 17.86
N LEU A 230 12.98 -13.48 16.90
CA LEU A 230 11.55 -13.18 16.88
C LEU A 230 10.78 -14.12 17.79
N MET A 231 9.90 -13.55 18.61
CA MET A 231 9.00 -14.28 19.48
C MET A 231 7.74 -14.67 18.71
N HIS A 232 7.34 -15.95 18.81
CA HIS A 232 6.20 -16.49 18.08
C HIS A 232 5.07 -16.96 18.99
N THR A 233 5.36 -17.30 20.24
CA THR A 233 4.41 -17.88 21.17
C THR A 233 4.05 -16.91 22.30
N THR A 234 2.84 -17.03 22.83
CA THR A 234 2.40 -16.25 23.97
C THR A 234 3.33 -16.41 25.19
N GLN A 235 3.93 -17.59 25.35
CA GLN A 235 4.83 -17.86 26.46
C GLN A 235 6.14 -17.06 26.32
N GLU A 236 6.73 -17.01 25.13
CA GLU A 236 7.93 -16.21 24.86
C GLU A 236 7.71 -14.73 25.13
N PHE A 237 6.53 -14.19 24.74
CA PHE A 237 6.17 -12.80 25.05
C PHE A 237 5.97 -12.58 26.57
N ASN A 238 5.38 -13.54 27.29
CA ASN A 238 5.21 -13.44 28.74
C ASN A 238 6.55 -13.45 29.49
N ASP A 239 7.53 -14.18 28.98
CA ASP A 239 8.88 -14.30 29.55
C ASP A 239 9.79 -13.12 29.19
N LEU A 240 9.33 -12.20 28.31
CA LEU A 240 10.07 -11.00 27.92
C LEU A 240 10.49 -10.19 29.16
N VAL A 241 11.80 -9.99 29.32
CA VAL A 241 12.36 -9.23 30.44
C VAL A 241 12.29 -7.74 30.13
N ILE A 242 11.50 -7.01 30.92
CA ILE A 242 11.35 -5.56 30.78
C ILE A 242 12.46 -4.83 31.54
N ARG A 243 12.70 -5.26 32.79
CA ARG A 243 13.73 -4.67 33.65
C ARG A 243 14.41 -5.75 34.51
N ALA A 244 15.72 -5.63 34.64
CA ALA A 244 16.52 -6.46 35.52
C ALA A 244 17.36 -5.55 36.42
N ASP A 245 16.89 -5.31 37.65
CA ASP A 245 17.58 -4.49 38.64
C ASP A 245 17.94 -5.30 39.88
N ALA A 246 19.20 -5.22 40.32
CA ALA A 246 19.70 -5.74 41.60
C ALA A 246 19.17 -7.16 42.00
N GLY A 247 19.12 -8.09 41.01
CA GLY A 247 18.68 -9.48 41.22
C GLY A 247 17.16 -9.69 41.16
N ARG A 248 16.38 -8.67 40.81
CA ARG A 248 14.96 -8.79 40.50
C ARG A 248 14.76 -8.70 39.00
N ILE A 249 14.21 -9.76 38.42
CA ILE A 249 13.85 -9.82 37.02
C ILE A 249 12.35 -9.55 36.93
N LEU A 250 11.97 -8.52 36.19
CA LEU A 250 10.58 -8.17 35.90
C LEU A 250 10.30 -8.51 34.44
N SER A 251 9.42 -9.47 34.21
CA SER A 251 8.98 -9.87 32.89
C SER A 251 7.54 -9.44 32.61
N LEU A 252 7.10 -9.55 31.38
CA LEU A 252 5.79 -9.09 30.93
C LEU A 252 4.64 -9.81 31.66
N ILE A 253 4.81 -11.05 32.08
CA ILE A 253 3.80 -11.82 32.84
C ILE A 253 3.41 -11.16 34.17
N HIS A 254 4.28 -10.31 34.72
CA HIS A 254 4.02 -9.62 36.00
C HIS A 254 3.16 -8.38 35.84
N ILE A 255 3.00 -7.88 34.62
CA ILE A 255 2.28 -6.68 34.24
C ILE A 255 0.99 -7.03 33.52
#